data_4b07bf57ce436c059f00d0130f4ad7bb
#
_entry.id   4b07bf57ce436c059f00d0130f4ad7bb
#
_cell.length_a   1.000
_cell.length_b   1.000
_cell.length_c   1.000
_cell.angle_alpha   90.00
_cell.angle_beta   90.00
_cell.angle_gamma   90.00
#
_symmetry.space_group_name_H-M   'P 1'
#
loop_
_entity.id
_entity.type
_entity.pdbx_description
1 polymer ?
#
loop_
_entity_poly.entity_id
_entity_poly.type
_entity_poly.pdbx_seq_one_letter_code
_entity_poly.pdbx_strand_id
1 'polypeptide(L)'
;MDFYEVVKTRRSFRVYKSDMPEKENIDRILNAARLAPTWANMQGVHYVVVQEPENVKAVWKAVGQQQKFAEAPMFIIGIILEKGSGMNSNGEKYYGVDFGICFEHLILAATAEGLATCWIGWFNEPKVKEVLNIPDEYKVMGITPLGYPVKSKDEVTERKPLEKIVHYEKF
;
A
#
# COMPACT_ATOMS: atom_id res chain seq x y z
N MET A 1 -0.37 2.41 19.24
CA MET A 1 -0.52 3.86 18.96
C MET A 1 -2.00 4.17 18.78
N ASP A 2 -2.46 5.35 19.18
CA ASP A 2 -3.80 5.79 18.80
C ASP A 2 -3.84 6.22 17.32
N PHE A 3 -5.04 6.43 16.79
CA PHE A 3 -5.22 6.72 15.37
C PHE A 3 -4.48 8.00 14.93
N TYR A 4 -4.55 9.08 15.72
CA TYR A 4 -3.93 10.36 15.34
C TYR A 4 -2.41 10.28 15.37
N GLU A 5 -1.84 9.54 16.33
CA GLU A 5 -0.40 9.26 16.36
C GLU A 5 0.05 8.46 15.12
N VAL A 6 -0.73 7.46 14.70
CA VAL A 6 -0.43 6.69 13.49
C VAL A 6 -0.42 7.59 12.26
N VAL A 7 -1.45 8.42 12.06
CA VAL A 7 -1.54 9.34 10.92
C VAL A 7 -0.38 10.34 10.91
N LYS A 8 0.00 10.85 12.09
CA LYS A 8 1.06 11.85 12.26
C LYS A 8 2.45 11.25 12.01
N THR A 9 2.70 10.03 12.46
CA THR A 9 4.02 9.38 12.41
C THR A 9 4.24 8.53 11.17
N ARG A 10 3.19 8.18 10.42
CA ARG A 10 3.33 7.42 9.18
C ARG A 10 4.26 8.13 8.18
N ARG A 11 5.28 7.43 7.73
CA ARG A 11 6.29 7.93 6.77
C ARG A 11 6.54 6.92 5.65
N SER A 12 6.99 7.40 4.50
CA SER A 12 7.54 6.55 3.44
C SER A 12 8.97 6.16 3.77
N PHE A 13 9.16 4.94 4.23
CA PHE A 13 10.48 4.37 4.52
C PHE A 13 11.06 3.73 3.25
N ARG A 14 12.37 3.78 3.12
CA ARG A 14 13.09 3.29 1.93
C ARG A 14 14.30 2.44 2.27
N VAL A 15 14.57 2.23 3.55
CA VAL A 15 15.64 1.37 4.05
C VAL A 15 15.05 0.51 5.16
N TYR A 16 15.25 -0.78 5.04
CA TYR A 16 14.63 -1.81 5.89
C TYR A 16 15.71 -2.66 6.54
N LYS A 17 15.41 -3.23 7.69
CA LYS A 17 16.15 -4.37 8.22
C LYS A 17 15.77 -5.61 7.43
N SER A 18 16.65 -6.60 7.40
CA SER A 18 16.40 -7.89 6.74
C SER A 18 15.47 -8.83 7.53
N ASP A 19 15.18 -8.48 8.79
CA ASP A 19 14.32 -9.29 9.64
C ASP A 19 12.89 -9.35 9.07
N MET A 20 12.38 -10.57 8.95
CA MET A 20 11.01 -10.80 8.49
C MET A 20 10.01 -10.37 9.58
N PRO A 21 8.97 -9.60 9.24
CA PRO A 21 7.87 -9.33 10.16
C PRO A 21 7.18 -10.61 10.63
N GLU A 22 6.72 -10.62 11.88
CA GLU A 22 5.96 -11.73 12.43
C GLU A 22 4.64 -11.92 11.67
N LYS A 23 4.24 -13.18 11.51
CA LYS A 23 3.01 -13.53 10.78
C LYS A 23 1.78 -12.85 11.35
N GLU A 24 1.69 -12.76 12.67
CA GLU A 24 0.58 -12.13 13.39
C GLU A 24 0.45 -10.64 13.06
N ASN A 25 1.58 -9.94 12.85
CA ASN A 25 1.57 -8.53 12.43
C ASN A 25 1.06 -8.41 10.99
N ILE A 26 1.54 -9.27 10.11
CA ILE A 26 1.09 -9.31 8.70
C ILE A 26 -0.41 -9.58 8.63
N ASP A 27 -0.91 -10.56 9.38
CA ASP A 27 -2.32 -10.91 9.43
C ASP A 27 -3.19 -9.76 9.94
N ARG A 28 -2.77 -9.01 10.99
CA ARG A 28 -3.47 -7.82 11.48
C ARG A 28 -3.51 -6.70 10.44
N ILE A 29 -2.41 -6.47 9.74
CA ILE A 29 -2.31 -5.46 8.69
C ILE A 29 -3.25 -5.78 7.52
N LEU A 30 -3.24 -7.02 7.05
CA LEU A 30 -4.12 -7.47 5.97
C LEU A 30 -5.59 -7.45 6.39
N ASN A 31 -5.89 -7.79 7.66
CA ASN A 31 -7.25 -7.70 8.17
C ASN A 31 -7.75 -6.25 8.26
N ALA A 32 -6.91 -5.29 8.64
CA ALA A 32 -7.26 -3.87 8.61
C ALA A 32 -7.60 -3.42 7.18
N ALA A 33 -6.79 -3.81 6.20
CA ALA A 33 -7.06 -3.54 4.79
C ALA A 33 -8.38 -4.16 4.30
N ARG A 34 -8.68 -5.40 4.72
CA ARG A 34 -9.93 -6.11 4.41
C ARG A 34 -11.18 -5.42 4.98
N LEU A 35 -11.04 -4.72 6.10
CA LEU A 35 -12.14 -4.00 6.76
C LEU A 35 -12.42 -2.62 6.16
N ALA A 36 -11.60 -2.16 5.22
CA ALA A 36 -11.81 -0.91 4.52
C ALA A 36 -13.13 -0.92 3.72
N PRO A 37 -13.85 0.20 3.66
CA PRO A 37 -15.05 0.30 2.83
C PRO A 37 -14.69 0.29 1.33
N THR A 38 -15.59 -0.27 0.53
CA THR A 38 -15.53 -0.22 -0.93
C THR A 38 -16.88 0.17 -1.50
N TRP A 39 -16.93 0.56 -2.77
CA TRP A 39 -18.18 0.87 -3.46
C TRP A 39 -19.20 -0.25 -3.28
N ALA A 40 -20.34 0.08 -2.70
CA ALA A 40 -21.43 -0.87 -2.43
C ALA A 40 -20.98 -2.20 -1.79
N ASN A 41 -19.86 -2.19 -1.07
CA ASN A 41 -19.23 -3.37 -0.47
C ASN A 41 -18.84 -4.46 -1.48
N MET A 42 -18.43 -4.07 -2.69
CA MET A 42 -18.07 -5.00 -3.77
C MET A 42 -16.74 -5.73 -3.53
N GLN A 43 -15.85 -5.20 -2.70
CA GLN A 43 -14.63 -5.86 -2.21
C GLN A 43 -13.70 -6.37 -3.32
N GLY A 44 -13.50 -5.56 -4.37
CA GLY A 44 -12.69 -5.92 -5.54
C GLY A 44 -11.18 -5.86 -5.33
N VAL A 45 -10.70 -5.40 -4.17
CA VAL A 45 -9.27 -5.29 -3.85
C VAL A 45 -8.73 -6.61 -3.30
N HIS A 46 -7.58 -7.04 -3.83
CA HIS A 46 -6.87 -8.24 -3.39
C HIS A 46 -5.40 -7.91 -3.11
N TYR A 47 -4.73 -8.80 -2.38
CA TYR A 47 -3.32 -8.63 -2.00
C TYR A 47 -2.53 -9.90 -2.31
N VAL A 48 -1.33 -9.72 -2.89
CA VAL A 48 -0.34 -10.79 -3.01
C VAL A 48 0.79 -10.48 -2.04
N VAL A 49 0.99 -11.38 -1.08
CA VAL A 49 2.07 -11.29 -0.09
C VAL A 49 3.28 -12.05 -0.64
N VAL A 50 4.39 -11.35 -0.81
CA VAL A 50 5.62 -11.89 -1.44
C VAL A 50 6.71 -11.95 -0.39
N GLN A 51 7.06 -13.17 0.03
CA GLN A 51 8.03 -13.46 1.09
C GLN A 51 9.17 -14.36 0.63
N GLU A 52 8.94 -15.19 -0.39
CA GLU A 52 9.98 -16.08 -0.92
C GLU A 52 11.11 -15.26 -1.53
N PRO A 53 12.39 -15.48 -1.16
CA PRO A 53 13.52 -14.63 -1.56
C PRO A 53 13.64 -14.44 -3.07
N GLU A 54 13.36 -15.47 -3.86
CA GLU A 54 13.41 -15.39 -5.32
C GLU A 54 12.34 -14.45 -5.88
N ASN A 55 11.11 -14.53 -5.35
CA ASN A 55 10.00 -13.68 -5.73
C ASN A 55 10.21 -12.24 -5.25
N VAL A 56 10.71 -12.04 -4.03
CA VAL A 56 11.11 -10.73 -3.50
C VAL A 56 12.11 -10.06 -4.43
N LYS A 57 13.16 -10.79 -4.84
CA LYS A 57 14.17 -10.30 -5.79
C LYS A 57 13.58 -9.99 -7.17
N ALA A 58 12.64 -10.80 -7.64
CA ALA A 58 11.98 -10.59 -8.92
C ALA A 58 11.06 -9.36 -8.90
N VAL A 59 10.29 -9.15 -7.83
CA VAL A 59 9.50 -7.94 -7.61
C VAL A 59 10.39 -6.71 -7.50
N TRP A 60 11.49 -6.77 -6.72
CA TRP A 60 12.47 -5.69 -6.64
C TRP A 60 13.00 -5.27 -8.03
N LYS A 61 13.27 -6.22 -8.91
CA LYS A 61 13.66 -5.94 -10.30
C LYS A 61 12.52 -5.25 -11.08
N ALA A 62 11.28 -5.70 -10.92
CA ALA A 62 10.11 -5.13 -11.60
C ALA A 62 9.80 -3.69 -11.16
N VAL A 63 10.16 -3.30 -9.93
CA VAL A 63 10.09 -1.91 -9.45
C VAL A 63 11.32 -1.08 -9.81
N GLY A 64 12.13 -1.52 -10.78
CA GLY A 64 13.27 -0.77 -11.33
C GLY A 64 14.55 -0.91 -10.52
N GLN A 65 14.73 -1.97 -9.73
CA GLN A 65 15.94 -2.26 -8.94
C GLN A 65 16.41 -1.08 -8.08
N GLN A 66 15.44 -0.36 -7.50
CA GLN A 66 15.78 0.79 -6.68
C GLN A 66 16.58 0.34 -5.44
N GLN A 67 17.85 0.74 -5.35
CA GLN A 67 18.76 0.34 -4.27
C GLN A 67 18.16 0.55 -2.87
N LYS A 68 17.36 1.60 -2.71
CA LYS A 68 16.66 1.93 -1.46
C LYS A 68 15.66 0.86 -0.96
N PHE A 69 15.30 -0.14 -1.79
CA PHE A 69 14.40 -1.24 -1.41
C PHE A 69 15.09 -2.61 -1.42
N ALA A 70 16.40 -2.66 -1.67
CA ALA A 70 17.12 -3.92 -1.85
C ALA A 70 17.11 -4.83 -0.62
N GLU A 71 17.05 -4.24 0.58
CA GLU A 71 17.06 -4.96 1.85
C GLU A 71 15.64 -5.23 2.40
N ALA A 72 14.58 -4.88 1.66
CA ALA A 72 13.22 -5.17 2.12
C ALA A 72 12.99 -6.69 2.17
N PRO A 73 12.59 -7.25 3.33
CA PRO A 73 12.42 -8.70 3.48
C PRO A 73 11.21 -9.25 2.71
N MET A 74 10.22 -8.38 2.42
CA MET A 74 9.00 -8.78 1.72
C MET A 74 8.35 -7.60 1.02
N PHE A 75 7.40 -7.92 0.11
CA PHE A 75 6.52 -6.95 -0.54
C PHE A 75 5.05 -7.36 -0.39
N ILE A 76 4.17 -6.37 -0.36
CA ILE A 76 2.74 -6.56 -0.56
C ILE A 76 2.34 -5.86 -1.86
N ILE A 77 1.74 -6.63 -2.76
CA ILE A 77 1.25 -6.15 -4.05
C ILE A 77 -0.25 -5.98 -3.94
N GLY A 78 -0.72 -4.77 -4.08
CA GLY A 78 -2.14 -4.49 -4.13
C GLY A 78 -2.66 -4.56 -5.56
N ILE A 79 -3.67 -5.37 -5.77
CA ILE A 79 -4.32 -5.57 -7.07
C ILE A 79 -5.82 -5.33 -6.95
N ILE A 80 -6.46 -5.00 -8.05
CA ILE A 80 -7.91 -4.80 -8.07
C ILE A 80 -8.55 -5.35 -9.34
N LEU A 81 -9.72 -5.96 -9.17
CA LEU A 81 -10.60 -6.32 -10.26
C LEU A 81 -11.47 -5.11 -10.60
N GLU A 82 -11.33 -4.50 -11.78
CA GLU A 82 -12.10 -3.30 -12.15
C GLU A 82 -13.62 -3.48 -12.01
N LYS A 83 -14.13 -4.64 -12.44
CA LYS A 83 -15.56 -5.00 -12.30
C LYS A 83 -15.99 -5.29 -10.86
N GLY A 84 -15.04 -5.37 -9.91
CA GLY A 84 -15.26 -5.47 -8.46
C GLY A 84 -15.39 -4.11 -7.78
N SER A 85 -15.68 -3.04 -8.53
CA SER A 85 -16.00 -1.70 -8.06
C SER A 85 -17.05 -1.05 -8.96
N GLY A 86 -17.61 0.07 -8.52
CA GLY A 86 -18.69 0.75 -9.24
C GLY A 86 -18.21 1.91 -10.12
N MET A 87 -19.22 2.60 -10.64
CA MET A 87 -19.09 3.80 -11.46
C MET A 87 -20.14 4.81 -11.04
N ASN A 88 -19.76 6.08 -10.89
CA ASN A 88 -20.72 7.13 -10.54
C ASN A 88 -21.59 7.56 -11.76
N SER A 89 -22.54 8.46 -11.52
CA SER A 89 -23.45 8.97 -12.56
C SER A 89 -22.73 9.74 -13.69
N ASN A 90 -21.50 10.20 -13.46
CA ASN A 90 -20.70 10.90 -14.45
C ASN A 90 -19.81 9.96 -15.29
N GLY A 91 -19.90 8.65 -15.07
CA GLY A 91 -19.09 7.65 -15.77
C GLY A 91 -17.69 7.43 -15.19
N GLU A 92 -17.38 7.98 -14.01
CA GLU A 92 -16.09 7.79 -13.38
C GLU A 92 -16.04 6.46 -12.66
N LYS A 93 -15.03 5.65 -12.97
CA LYS A 93 -14.80 4.35 -12.33
C LYS A 93 -14.15 4.52 -10.96
N TYR A 94 -14.71 3.89 -9.95
CA TYR A 94 -14.28 4.03 -8.55
C TYR A 94 -13.24 3.00 -8.09
N TYR A 95 -12.83 2.07 -8.92
CA TYR A 95 -11.84 1.06 -8.54
C TYR A 95 -10.53 1.67 -7.99
N GLY A 96 -10.09 2.82 -8.51
CA GLY A 96 -8.93 3.52 -8.01
C GLY A 96 -9.16 4.14 -6.62
N VAL A 97 -10.39 4.61 -6.35
CA VAL A 97 -10.80 5.13 -5.02
C VAL A 97 -10.84 3.99 -4.01
N ASP A 98 -11.54 2.90 -4.31
CA ASP A 98 -11.61 1.70 -3.46
C ASP A 98 -10.22 1.17 -3.13
N PHE A 99 -9.35 1.06 -4.16
CA PHE A 99 -7.97 0.65 -3.97
C PHE A 99 -7.22 1.58 -3.00
N GLY A 100 -7.30 2.89 -3.22
CA GLY A 100 -6.63 3.88 -2.39
C GLY A 100 -7.03 3.79 -0.93
N ILE A 101 -8.33 3.63 -0.66
CA ILE A 101 -8.87 3.48 0.70
C ILE A 101 -8.33 2.20 1.37
N CYS A 102 -8.46 1.06 0.70
CA CYS A 102 -8.01 -0.23 1.22
C CYS A 102 -6.50 -0.26 1.45
N PHE A 103 -5.73 0.28 0.51
CA PHE A 103 -4.28 0.28 0.61
C PHE A 103 -3.75 1.25 1.67
N GLU A 104 -4.42 2.38 1.90
CA GLU A 104 -4.07 3.27 3.01
C GLU A 104 -4.39 2.64 4.37
N HIS A 105 -5.50 1.89 4.53
CA HIS A 105 -5.74 1.09 5.74
C HIS A 105 -4.59 0.13 6.04
N LEU A 106 -4.05 -0.55 5.01
CA LEU A 106 -2.87 -1.39 5.12
C LEU A 106 -1.66 -0.61 5.62
N ILE A 107 -1.37 0.54 5.01
CA ILE A 107 -0.22 1.40 5.32
C ILE A 107 -0.28 1.93 6.76
N LEU A 108 -1.47 2.39 7.19
CA LEU A 108 -1.68 2.88 8.56
C LEU A 108 -1.57 1.75 9.58
N ALA A 109 -2.14 0.58 9.30
CA ALA A 109 -2.03 -0.59 10.15
C ALA A 109 -0.57 -1.05 10.31
N ALA A 110 0.21 -1.05 9.22
CA ALA A 110 1.64 -1.36 9.29
C ALA A 110 2.40 -0.37 10.20
N THR A 111 2.06 0.93 10.12
CA THR A 111 2.63 1.95 11.02
C THR A 111 2.26 1.69 12.47
N ALA A 112 1.00 1.31 12.75
CA ALA A 112 0.54 0.98 14.10
C ALA A 112 1.28 -0.22 14.70
N GLU A 113 1.66 -1.20 13.86
CA GLU A 113 2.47 -2.37 14.23
C GLU A 113 3.99 -2.08 14.28
N GLY A 114 4.41 -0.83 14.10
CA GLY A 114 5.83 -0.46 14.09
C GLY A 114 6.59 -0.88 12.84
N LEU A 115 5.87 -1.25 11.78
CA LEU A 115 6.46 -1.63 10.51
C LEU A 115 6.51 -0.46 9.53
N ALA A 116 7.49 -0.54 8.66
CA ALA A 116 7.80 0.45 7.64
C ALA A 116 7.23 0.06 6.29
N THR A 117 6.70 1.05 5.58
CA THR A 117 6.14 0.92 4.23
C THR A 117 6.62 2.06 3.33
N CYS A 118 6.48 1.87 2.02
CA CYS A 118 6.61 2.94 1.03
C CYS A 118 5.72 2.62 -0.17
N TRP A 119 4.66 3.39 -0.37
CA TRP A 119 3.84 3.21 -1.57
C TRP A 119 4.65 3.47 -2.83
N ILE A 120 4.79 2.45 -3.67
CA ILE A 120 5.43 2.49 -4.97
C ILE A 120 4.34 2.49 -6.03
N GLY A 121 4.26 3.58 -6.80
CA GLY A 121 3.38 3.68 -7.98
C GLY A 121 4.15 3.60 -9.32
N TRP A 122 5.48 3.58 -9.26
CA TRP A 122 6.33 3.48 -10.44
C TRP A 122 6.92 2.07 -10.56
N PHE A 123 6.36 1.24 -11.40
CA PHE A 123 6.79 -0.14 -11.65
C PHE A 123 6.36 -0.61 -13.05
N ASN A 124 6.93 -1.72 -13.50
CA ASN A 124 6.54 -2.37 -14.74
C ASN A 124 5.43 -3.40 -14.46
N GLU A 125 4.16 -3.01 -14.64
CA GLU A 125 3.01 -3.87 -14.34
C GLU A 125 3.05 -5.23 -15.06
N PRO A 126 3.31 -5.33 -16.39
CA PRO A 126 3.42 -6.62 -17.06
C PRO A 126 4.43 -7.56 -16.40
N LYS A 127 5.60 -7.04 -16.01
CA LYS A 127 6.62 -7.85 -15.34
C LYS A 127 6.20 -8.31 -13.94
N VAL A 128 5.46 -7.49 -13.20
CA VAL A 128 4.92 -7.89 -11.90
C VAL A 128 3.90 -9.01 -12.06
N LYS A 129 3.01 -8.87 -13.04
CA LYS A 129 2.01 -9.91 -13.36
C LYS A 129 2.66 -11.23 -13.77
N GLU A 130 3.65 -11.18 -14.65
CA GLU A 130 4.40 -12.33 -15.11
C GLU A 130 5.05 -13.08 -13.94
N VAL A 131 5.81 -12.36 -13.09
CA VAL A 131 6.54 -12.94 -11.96
C VAL A 131 5.62 -13.59 -10.93
N LEU A 132 4.43 -13.01 -10.71
CA LEU A 132 3.52 -13.44 -9.65
C LEU A 132 2.29 -14.22 -10.18
N ASN A 133 2.25 -14.52 -11.48
CA ASN A 133 1.13 -15.19 -12.15
C ASN A 133 -0.22 -14.49 -11.87
N ILE A 134 -0.23 -13.15 -11.87
CA ILE A 134 -1.45 -12.36 -11.66
C ILE A 134 -2.27 -12.39 -12.95
N PRO A 135 -3.55 -12.83 -12.90
CA PRO A 135 -4.42 -12.86 -14.07
C PRO A 135 -4.61 -11.47 -14.70
N ASP A 136 -4.78 -11.43 -16.04
CA ASP A 136 -4.87 -10.18 -16.81
C ASP A 136 -6.05 -9.29 -16.41
N GLU A 137 -7.12 -9.88 -15.88
CA GLU A 137 -8.31 -9.16 -15.42
C GLU A 137 -8.05 -8.28 -14.18
N TYR A 138 -6.98 -8.52 -13.44
CA TYR A 138 -6.57 -7.67 -12.33
C TYR A 138 -5.60 -6.59 -12.78
N LYS A 139 -5.73 -5.42 -12.19
CA LYS A 139 -4.74 -4.34 -12.29
C LYS A 139 -3.86 -4.32 -11.05
N VAL A 140 -2.56 -4.17 -11.25
CA VAL A 140 -1.63 -3.86 -10.15
C VAL A 140 -1.66 -2.35 -9.93
N MET A 141 -2.14 -1.91 -8.77
CA MET A 141 -2.35 -0.49 -8.48
C MET A 141 -1.29 0.10 -7.56
N GLY A 142 -0.65 -0.72 -6.75
CA GLY A 142 0.39 -0.28 -5.83
C GLY A 142 1.18 -1.43 -5.26
N ILE A 143 2.42 -1.13 -4.94
CA ILE A 143 3.35 -2.07 -4.32
C ILE A 143 3.92 -1.40 -3.09
N THR A 144 4.04 -2.12 -1.98
CA THR A 144 4.79 -1.65 -0.83
C THR A 144 5.76 -2.72 -0.34
N PRO A 145 7.04 -2.38 -0.12
CA PRO A 145 7.87 -3.18 0.76
C PRO A 145 7.28 -3.13 2.17
N LEU A 146 7.47 -4.18 2.94
CA LEU A 146 7.08 -4.27 4.35
C LEU A 146 8.23 -4.86 5.15
N GLY A 147 8.58 -4.23 6.27
CA GLY A 147 9.65 -4.67 7.14
C GLY A 147 9.90 -3.69 8.27
N TYR A 148 10.86 -3.99 9.14
CA TYR A 148 11.25 -3.07 10.21
C TYR A 148 12.11 -1.93 9.67
N PRO A 149 11.90 -0.67 10.11
CA PRO A 149 12.74 0.45 9.71
C PRO A 149 14.13 0.36 10.33
N VAL A 150 15.17 0.71 9.58
CA VAL A 150 16.54 0.81 10.11
C VAL A 150 16.67 1.99 11.08
N LYS A 151 15.98 3.10 10.79
CA LYS A 151 15.98 4.31 11.60
C LYS A 151 14.57 4.89 11.67
N SER A 152 14.23 5.50 12.79
CA SER A 152 13.04 6.35 12.90
C SER A 152 13.13 7.54 11.95
N LYS A 153 11.99 8.11 11.63
CA LYS A 153 11.88 9.39 10.90
C LYS A 153 11.04 10.36 11.71
N ASP A 154 11.40 11.63 11.60
CA ASP A 154 10.61 12.69 12.19
C ASP A 154 9.23 12.79 11.55
N GLU A 155 8.31 13.42 12.23
CA GLU A 155 6.96 13.71 11.72
C GLU A 155 7.00 14.49 10.40
N VAL A 156 5.94 14.33 9.59
CA VAL A 156 5.80 15.13 8.38
C VAL A 156 5.31 16.53 8.75
N THR A 157 6.15 17.51 8.56
CA THR A 157 5.82 18.93 8.84
C THR A 157 5.40 19.70 7.59
N GLU A 158 5.83 19.27 6.40
CA GLU A 158 5.51 19.92 5.13
C GLU A 158 4.11 19.54 4.66
N ARG A 159 3.12 20.29 5.14
CA ARG A 159 1.72 20.19 4.69
C ARG A 159 1.18 21.58 4.44
N LYS A 160 0.28 21.70 3.46
CA LYS A 160 -0.46 22.95 3.29
C LYS A 160 -1.24 23.26 4.57
N PRO A 161 -1.31 24.51 4.99
CA PRO A 161 -2.17 24.91 6.09
C PRO A 161 -3.64 24.53 5.80
N LEU A 162 -4.39 24.25 6.87
CA LEU A 162 -5.75 23.73 6.74
C LEU A 162 -6.66 24.65 5.94
N GLU A 163 -6.54 25.96 6.13
CA GLU A 163 -7.31 27.00 5.45
C GLU A 163 -7.03 27.09 3.93
N LYS A 164 -5.99 26.40 3.44
CA LYS A 164 -5.68 26.30 2.01
C LYS A 164 -6.35 25.13 1.30
N ILE A 165 -6.95 24.23 2.06
CA ILE A 165 -7.54 22.97 1.54
C ILE A 165 -8.96 22.73 2.05
N VAL A 166 -9.43 23.54 3.00
CA VAL A 166 -10.79 23.44 3.55
C VAL A 166 -11.55 24.71 3.23
N HIS A 167 -12.72 24.58 2.65
CA HIS A 167 -13.65 25.66 2.31
C HIS A 167 -14.99 25.34 2.96
N TYR A 168 -15.59 26.30 3.62
CA TYR A 168 -16.88 26.17 4.26
C TYR A 168 -17.96 26.71 3.34
N GLU A 169 -19.04 25.94 3.12
CA GLU A 169 -20.22 26.25 2.31
C GLU A 169 -19.90 26.38 0.80
N LYS A 170 -18.86 27.14 0.42
CA LYS A 170 -18.51 27.41 -0.99
C LYS A 170 -17.00 27.43 -1.15
N PHE A 171 -16.54 27.13 -2.36
CA PHE A 171 -15.14 27.24 -2.76
C PHE A 171 -14.76 28.71 -2.96
#